data_87017c2d1bb5e1413547c0ef69821624
#
_entry.id   87017c2d1bb5e1413547c0ef69821624
#
_cell.length_a   1.000
_cell.length_b   1.000
_cell.length_c   1.000
_cell.angle_alpha   90.00
_cell.angle_beta   90.00
_cell.angle_gamma   90.00
#
_symmetry.space_group_name_H-M   'P 1'
#
loop_
_entity.id
_entity.type
_entity.pdbx_description
1 polymer ?
#
loop_
_entity_poly.entity_id
_entity_poly.type
_entity_poly.pdbx_seq_one_letter_code
_entity_poly.pdbx_strand_id
1 'polypeptide(L)'
;VAVHHAEVVAHKVGEPYGTLVLAIAVTTIEVALIVSLMMAGGPGTETLARDTIFAAIMIILNAITGLCLLIGGLRHREQTFGLDGMSASLVALLAISFLTMVLPNYTTTQMGPSYSQSQLLFVGIVTLIIYLSFVFIQ
;
A
#
# COMPACT_ATOMS: atom_id res chain seq x y z
N VAL A 1 -15.12 -0.90 -14.61
CA VAL A 1 -15.63 -2.25 -14.88
C VAL A 1 -14.97 -3.25 -13.94
N ALA A 2 -13.63 -3.42 -13.93
CA ALA A 2 -12.95 -4.43 -13.10
C ALA A 2 -13.18 -4.24 -11.59
N VAL A 3 -13.05 -3.03 -11.07
CA VAL A 3 -13.31 -2.70 -9.65
C VAL A 3 -14.76 -3.01 -9.27
N HIS A 4 -15.72 -2.68 -10.13
CA HIS A 4 -17.13 -2.97 -9.88
C HIS A 4 -17.41 -4.48 -9.80
N HIS A 5 -16.77 -5.30 -10.64
CA HIS A 5 -16.88 -6.75 -10.52
C HIS A 5 -16.26 -7.30 -9.24
N ALA A 6 -15.12 -6.76 -8.83
CA ALA A 6 -14.49 -7.13 -7.56
C ALA A 6 -15.39 -6.78 -6.36
N GLU A 7 -16.05 -5.63 -6.41
CA GLU A 7 -17.02 -5.18 -5.39
C GLU A 7 -18.24 -6.09 -5.29
N VAL A 8 -18.81 -6.51 -6.43
CA VAL A 8 -19.93 -7.47 -6.49
C VAL A 8 -19.52 -8.83 -5.92
N VAL A 9 -18.31 -9.31 -6.22
CA VAL A 9 -17.77 -10.56 -5.69
C VAL A 9 -17.54 -10.43 -4.18
N ALA A 10 -16.95 -9.33 -3.72
CA ALA A 10 -16.73 -9.05 -2.31
C ALA A 10 -18.04 -9.07 -1.51
N HIS A 11 -19.08 -8.44 -2.04
CA HIS A 11 -20.42 -8.48 -1.43
C HIS A 11 -21.03 -9.89 -1.34
N LYS A 12 -20.78 -10.73 -2.35
CA LYS A 12 -21.27 -12.13 -2.34
C LYS A 12 -20.53 -13.02 -1.36
N VAL A 13 -19.24 -12.78 -1.18
CA VAL A 13 -18.38 -13.56 -0.28
C VAL A 13 -18.66 -13.20 1.18
N GLY A 14 -19.05 -11.95 1.45
CA GLY A 14 -19.31 -11.44 2.79
C GLY A 14 -18.07 -11.14 3.61
N GLU A 15 -18.26 -10.49 4.74
CA GLU A 15 -17.14 -10.15 5.64
C GLU A 15 -16.68 -11.37 6.48
N PRO A 16 -15.37 -11.49 6.77
CA PRO A 16 -14.27 -10.56 6.47
C PRO A 16 -13.63 -10.79 5.09
N TYR A 17 -13.98 -11.84 4.39
CA TYR A 17 -13.33 -12.25 3.14
C TYR A 17 -13.63 -11.31 1.96
N GLY A 18 -14.74 -10.58 2.00
CA GLY A 18 -15.11 -9.60 0.98
C GLY A 18 -14.11 -8.46 0.87
N THR A 19 -13.68 -7.91 2.00
CA THR A 19 -12.67 -6.86 2.07
C THR A 19 -11.31 -7.35 1.57
N LEU A 20 -10.94 -8.59 1.88
CA LEU A 20 -9.72 -9.23 1.41
C LEU A 20 -9.71 -9.39 -0.12
N VAL A 21 -10.82 -9.90 -0.69
CA VAL A 21 -10.98 -10.06 -2.15
C VAL A 21 -10.86 -8.72 -2.86
N LEU A 22 -11.51 -7.68 -2.33
CA LEU A 22 -11.46 -6.34 -2.89
C LEU A 22 -10.03 -5.77 -2.83
N ALA A 23 -9.35 -5.90 -1.70
CA ALA A 23 -7.98 -5.44 -1.52
C ALA A 23 -7.02 -6.12 -2.52
N ILE A 24 -7.09 -7.45 -2.65
CA ILE A 24 -6.27 -8.21 -3.61
C ILE A 24 -6.56 -7.77 -5.05
N ALA A 25 -7.83 -7.60 -5.41
CA ALA A 25 -8.21 -7.20 -6.77
C ALA A 25 -7.69 -5.80 -7.11
N VAL A 26 -7.87 -4.83 -6.22
CA VAL A 26 -7.38 -3.45 -6.41
C VAL A 26 -5.86 -3.42 -6.50
N THR A 27 -5.16 -4.08 -5.57
CA THR A 27 -3.70 -4.17 -5.58
C THR A 27 -3.17 -4.82 -6.87
N THR A 28 -3.84 -5.87 -7.36
CA THR A 28 -3.45 -6.54 -8.61
C THR A 28 -3.58 -5.58 -9.80
N ILE A 29 -4.66 -4.82 -9.88
CA ILE A 29 -4.87 -3.83 -10.96
C ILE A 29 -3.80 -2.73 -10.88
N GLU A 30 -3.51 -2.23 -9.68
CA GLU A 30 -2.53 -1.18 -9.45
C GLU A 30 -1.12 -1.63 -9.85
N VAL A 31 -0.69 -2.80 -9.38
CA VAL A 31 0.61 -3.38 -9.73
C VAL A 31 0.71 -3.64 -11.23
N ALA A 32 -0.33 -4.22 -11.85
CA ALA A 32 -0.35 -4.47 -13.28
C ALA A 32 -0.22 -3.17 -14.10
N LEU A 33 -0.86 -2.09 -13.66
CA LEU A 33 -0.75 -0.78 -14.30
C LEU A 33 0.67 -0.21 -14.18
N ILE A 34 1.27 -0.24 -13.00
CA ILE A 34 2.64 0.23 -12.77
C ILE A 34 3.62 -0.55 -13.64
N VAL A 35 3.53 -1.89 -13.62
CA VAL A 35 4.40 -2.77 -14.44
C VAL A 35 4.22 -2.49 -15.93
N SER A 36 2.99 -2.33 -16.39
CA SER A 36 2.71 -2.01 -17.80
C SER A 36 3.32 -0.68 -18.22
N LEU A 37 3.24 0.35 -17.37
CA LEU A 37 3.84 1.65 -17.64
C LEU A 37 5.37 1.58 -17.63
N MET A 38 5.97 0.82 -16.72
CA MET A 38 7.42 0.61 -16.68
C MET A 38 7.91 -0.15 -17.91
N MET A 39 7.17 -1.13 -18.39
CA MET A 39 7.51 -1.89 -19.61
C MET A 39 7.33 -1.09 -20.90
N ALA A 40 6.33 -0.22 -20.95
CA ALA A 40 6.06 0.64 -22.09
C ALA A 40 6.94 1.89 -22.15
N GLY A 41 7.61 2.22 -21.04
CA GLY A 41 8.24 3.51 -20.84
C GLY A 41 9.63 3.67 -21.42
N GLY A 42 10.02 4.94 -21.51
CA GLY A 42 11.33 5.42 -21.89
C GLY A 42 12.18 5.84 -20.69
N PRO A 43 13.19 6.69 -20.90
CA PRO A 43 14.03 7.21 -19.83
C PRO A 43 13.21 7.87 -18.71
N GLY A 44 13.44 7.48 -17.45
CA GLY A 44 12.76 8.04 -16.28
C GLY A 44 11.64 7.18 -15.70
N THR A 45 11.29 6.04 -16.31
CA THR A 45 10.30 5.11 -15.74
C THR A 45 10.86 4.24 -14.62
N GLU A 46 12.16 4.25 -14.40
CA GLU A 46 12.84 3.47 -13.35
C GLU A 46 12.39 3.86 -11.93
N THR A 47 12.01 5.13 -11.72
CA THR A 47 11.54 5.63 -10.42
C THR A 47 10.03 5.54 -10.26
N LEU A 48 9.29 5.20 -11.32
CA LEU A 48 7.83 5.28 -11.37
C LEU A 48 7.15 4.49 -10.24
N ALA A 49 7.60 3.27 -9.98
CA ALA A 49 7.04 2.44 -8.91
C ALA A 49 7.20 3.12 -7.53
N ARG A 50 8.40 3.62 -7.23
CA ARG A 50 8.69 4.33 -5.99
C ARG A 50 7.84 5.59 -5.86
N ASP A 51 7.82 6.42 -6.90
CA ASP A 51 7.15 7.71 -6.87
C ASP A 51 5.62 7.54 -6.78
N THR A 52 5.07 6.49 -7.40
CA THR A 52 3.65 6.12 -7.28
C THR A 52 3.30 5.70 -5.86
N ILE A 53 4.14 4.89 -5.21
CA ILE A 53 3.92 4.47 -3.82
C ILE A 53 3.99 5.67 -2.87
N PHE A 54 4.96 6.57 -3.04
CA PHE A 54 5.02 7.81 -2.25
C PHE A 54 3.76 8.66 -2.42
N ALA A 55 3.30 8.84 -3.66
CA ALA A 55 2.07 9.57 -3.95
C ALA A 55 0.85 8.91 -3.30
N ALA A 56 0.73 7.59 -3.38
CA ALA A 56 -0.35 6.83 -2.75
C ALA A 56 -0.36 7.01 -1.23
N ILE A 57 0.79 6.89 -0.56
CA ILE A 57 0.92 7.11 0.88
C ILE A 57 0.49 8.55 1.25
N MET A 58 0.96 9.55 0.50
CA MET A 58 0.57 10.94 0.74
C MET A 58 -0.92 11.17 0.57
N ILE A 59 -1.54 10.61 -0.47
CA ILE A 59 -2.97 10.72 -0.73
C ILE A 59 -3.77 10.05 0.39
N ILE A 60 -3.40 8.84 0.80
CA ILE A 60 -4.12 8.10 1.83
C ILE A 60 -4.01 8.81 3.19
N LEU A 61 -2.80 9.18 3.62
CA LEU A 61 -2.59 9.75 4.93
C LEU A 61 -3.09 11.21 5.06
N ASN A 62 -3.05 11.99 3.99
CA ASN A 62 -3.45 13.40 4.07
C ASN A 62 -4.83 13.64 3.44
N ALA A 63 -5.04 13.27 2.17
CA ALA A 63 -6.27 13.62 1.47
C ALA A 63 -7.45 12.77 1.96
N ILE A 64 -7.33 11.45 1.97
CA ILE A 64 -8.44 10.58 2.35
C ILE A 64 -8.74 10.69 3.84
N THR A 65 -7.72 10.59 4.69
CA THR A 65 -7.90 10.71 6.14
C THR A 65 -8.40 12.11 6.51
N GLY A 66 -7.82 13.15 5.92
CA GLY A 66 -8.28 14.54 6.15
C GLY A 66 -9.73 14.77 5.69
N LEU A 67 -10.13 14.20 4.55
CA LEU A 67 -11.50 14.29 4.05
C LEU A 67 -12.48 13.54 4.98
N CYS A 68 -12.11 12.35 5.44
CA CYS A 68 -12.92 11.59 6.40
C CYS A 68 -13.11 12.36 7.71
N LEU A 69 -12.03 12.96 8.23
CA LEU A 69 -12.10 13.80 9.44
C LEU A 69 -12.96 15.04 9.24
N LEU A 70 -12.83 15.71 8.10
CA LEU A 70 -13.61 16.89 7.77
C LEU A 70 -15.10 16.58 7.68
N ILE A 71 -15.47 15.58 6.88
CA ILE A 71 -16.87 15.17 6.69
C ILE A 71 -17.47 14.68 8.01
N GLY A 72 -16.74 13.85 8.74
CA GLY A 72 -17.17 13.31 10.02
C GLY A 72 -17.33 14.41 11.08
N GLY A 73 -16.37 15.35 11.17
CA GLY A 73 -16.43 16.49 12.08
C GLY A 73 -17.60 17.44 11.78
N LEU A 74 -17.88 17.69 10.50
CA LEU A 74 -19.04 18.50 10.09
C LEU A 74 -20.37 17.82 10.43
N ARG A 75 -20.42 16.48 10.38
CA ARG A 75 -21.66 15.73 10.61
C ARG A 75 -21.90 15.36 12.08
N HIS A 76 -20.84 14.99 12.80
CA HIS A 76 -20.94 14.44 14.15
C HIS A 76 -20.28 15.30 15.24
N ARG A 77 -19.58 16.37 14.87
CA ARG A 77 -18.81 17.29 15.73
C ARG A 77 -17.65 16.63 16.47
N GLU A 78 -17.84 15.44 17.04
CA GLU A 78 -16.82 14.66 17.71
C GLU A 78 -16.66 13.30 17.02
N GLN A 79 -15.42 12.82 16.91
CA GLN A 79 -15.10 11.53 16.33
C GLN A 79 -14.20 10.75 17.29
N THR A 80 -14.51 9.48 17.46
CA THR A 80 -13.68 8.54 18.23
C THR A 80 -12.99 7.57 17.29
N PHE A 81 -11.73 7.27 17.55
CA PHE A 81 -10.93 6.33 16.76
C PHE A 81 -10.61 5.08 17.57
N GLY A 82 -10.66 3.92 16.92
CA GLY A 82 -10.08 2.69 17.46
C GLY A 82 -8.56 2.76 17.40
N LEU A 83 -7.92 3.09 18.52
CA LEU A 83 -6.46 3.27 18.58
C LEU A 83 -5.68 2.01 18.21
N ASP A 84 -6.19 0.83 18.58
CA ASP A 84 -5.48 -0.44 18.37
C ASP A 84 -5.37 -0.78 16.87
N GLY A 85 -6.47 -0.72 16.12
CA GLY A 85 -6.46 -0.98 14.67
C GLY A 85 -5.65 0.06 13.89
N MET A 86 -5.76 1.34 14.29
CA MET A 86 -5.04 2.42 13.63
C MET A 86 -3.53 2.33 13.90
N SER A 87 -3.11 2.03 15.12
CA SER A 87 -1.69 1.87 15.46
C SER A 87 -1.07 0.67 14.74
N ALA A 88 -1.76 -0.46 14.66
CA ALA A 88 -1.29 -1.63 13.91
C ALA A 88 -1.09 -1.33 12.42
N SER A 89 -2.05 -0.64 11.80
CA SER A 89 -1.98 -0.23 10.39
C SER A 89 -0.80 0.71 10.13
N LEU A 90 -0.61 1.72 10.98
CA LEU A 90 0.49 2.67 10.86
C LEU A 90 1.85 2.03 11.07
N VAL A 91 1.99 1.11 12.03
CA VAL A 91 3.24 0.38 12.28
C VAL A 91 3.59 -0.51 11.09
N ALA A 92 2.63 -1.25 10.52
CA ALA A 92 2.84 -2.07 9.34
C ALA A 92 3.24 -1.22 8.12
N LEU A 93 2.53 -0.11 7.87
CA LEU A 93 2.84 0.82 6.79
C LEU A 93 4.24 1.42 6.95
N LEU A 94 4.59 1.84 8.17
CA LEU A 94 5.90 2.43 8.46
C LEU A 94 7.03 1.40 8.27
N ALA A 95 6.84 0.18 8.74
CA ALA A 95 7.83 -0.89 8.59
C ALA A 95 8.07 -1.23 7.11
N ILE A 96 7.00 -1.41 6.33
CA ILE A 96 7.09 -1.70 4.89
C ILE A 96 7.73 -0.52 4.15
N SER A 97 7.28 0.71 4.42
CA SER A 97 7.82 1.91 3.77
C SER A 97 9.31 2.12 4.10
N PHE A 98 9.70 1.89 5.33
CA PHE A 98 11.11 1.99 5.72
C PHE A 98 11.98 0.97 4.98
N LEU A 99 11.57 -0.29 4.95
CA LEU A 99 12.30 -1.36 4.26
C LEU A 99 12.39 -1.14 2.76
N THR A 100 11.33 -0.63 2.12
CA THR A 100 11.28 -0.52 0.65
C THR A 100 11.80 0.80 0.13
N MET A 101 11.68 1.89 0.87
CA MET A 101 11.93 3.24 0.37
C MET A 101 13.08 3.96 1.06
N VAL A 102 13.29 3.71 2.36
CA VAL A 102 14.32 4.39 3.14
C VAL A 102 15.62 3.59 3.15
N LEU A 103 15.54 2.31 3.48
CA LEU A 103 16.71 1.45 3.63
C LEU A 103 17.59 1.34 2.36
N PRO A 104 17.06 1.34 1.11
CA PRO A 104 17.91 1.32 -0.09
C PRO A 104 18.91 2.47 -0.17
N ASN A 105 18.57 3.64 0.39
CA ASN A 105 19.47 4.80 0.38
C ASN A 105 20.71 4.62 1.27
N TYR A 106 20.67 3.66 2.19
CA TYR A 106 21.77 3.38 3.12
C TYR A 106 22.53 2.10 2.78
N THR A 107 22.13 1.38 1.74
CA THR A 107 22.85 0.20 1.26
C THR A 107 24.01 0.61 0.35
N THR A 108 25.16 -0.01 0.54
CA THR A 108 26.40 0.30 -0.22
C THR A 108 26.76 -0.78 -1.23
N THR A 109 25.88 -1.77 -1.41
CA THR A 109 26.13 -2.95 -2.26
C THR A 109 26.06 -2.62 -3.74
N GLN A 110 25.26 -1.62 -4.10
CA GLN A 110 25.16 -1.09 -5.47
C GLN A 110 25.22 0.44 -5.46
N MET A 111 25.63 1.03 -6.58
CA MET A 111 25.61 2.48 -6.73
C MET A 111 24.17 2.98 -6.87
N GLY A 112 23.80 3.94 -6.04
CA GLY A 112 22.44 4.52 -6.00
C GLY A 112 21.53 3.89 -4.96
N PRO A 113 20.31 4.39 -4.82
CA PRO A 113 19.34 3.91 -3.85
C PRO A 113 18.64 2.64 -4.35
N SER A 114 19.41 1.56 -4.51
CA SER A 114 18.93 0.30 -5.06
C SER A 114 19.45 -0.90 -4.27
N TYR A 115 18.66 -1.95 -4.24
CA TYR A 115 19.01 -3.22 -3.65
C TYR A 115 19.70 -4.14 -4.65
N SER A 116 20.64 -4.97 -4.19
CA SER A 116 21.11 -6.13 -4.96
C SER A 116 19.99 -7.16 -5.10
N GLN A 117 20.11 -8.08 -6.07
CA GLN A 117 19.10 -9.11 -6.33
C GLN A 117 18.72 -9.92 -5.07
N SER A 118 19.71 -10.30 -4.27
CA SER A 118 19.49 -11.05 -3.03
C SER A 118 18.83 -10.21 -1.93
N GLN A 119 19.20 -8.94 -1.82
CA GLN A 119 18.57 -8.01 -0.88
C GLN A 119 17.10 -7.72 -1.29
N LEU A 120 16.85 -7.55 -2.58
CA LEU A 120 15.50 -7.33 -3.10
C LEU A 120 14.58 -8.53 -2.78
N LEU A 121 15.08 -9.74 -2.98
CA LEU A 121 14.34 -10.95 -2.65
C LEU A 121 14.06 -11.07 -1.15
N PHE A 122 15.05 -10.78 -0.31
CA PHE A 122 14.90 -10.78 1.14
C PHE A 122 13.86 -9.75 1.60
N VAL A 123 13.99 -8.51 1.16
CA VAL A 123 13.05 -7.43 1.50
C VAL A 123 11.66 -7.76 0.99
N GLY A 124 11.52 -8.30 -0.22
CA GLY A 124 10.25 -8.72 -0.79
C GLY A 124 9.56 -9.79 0.07
N ILE A 125 10.29 -10.81 0.53
CA ILE A 125 9.73 -11.84 1.42
C ILE A 125 9.32 -11.25 2.77
N VAL A 126 10.16 -10.43 3.38
CA VAL A 126 9.88 -9.82 4.69
C VAL A 126 8.66 -8.89 4.62
N THR A 127 8.57 -8.04 3.60
CA THR A 127 7.42 -7.15 3.42
C THR A 127 6.12 -7.92 3.15
N LEU A 128 6.20 -9.01 2.40
CA LEU A 128 5.06 -9.89 2.18
C LEU A 128 4.58 -10.54 3.48
N ILE A 129 5.50 -11.01 4.32
CA ILE A 129 5.16 -11.58 5.63
C ILE A 129 4.50 -10.53 6.53
N ILE A 130 5.05 -9.31 6.60
CA ILE A 130 4.46 -8.21 7.38
C ILE A 130 3.03 -7.91 6.87
N TYR A 131 2.86 -7.80 5.56
CA TYR A 131 1.55 -7.53 4.96
C TYR A 131 0.53 -8.64 5.27
N LEU A 132 0.89 -9.90 5.06
CA LEU A 132 0.02 -11.03 5.35
C LEU A 132 -0.30 -11.12 6.85
N SER A 133 0.68 -10.92 7.72
CA SER A 133 0.46 -10.89 9.17
C SER A 133 -0.55 -9.80 9.55
N PHE A 134 -0.42 -8.61 8.98
CA PHE A 134 -1.37 -7.52 9.19
C PHE A 134 -2.78 -7.92 8.74
N VAL A 135 -2.92 -8.47 7.53
CA VAL A 135 -4.23 -8.90 6.97
C VAL A 135 -4.90 -9.99 7.81
N PHE A 136 -4.12 -10.93 8.37
CA PHE A 136 -4.68 -12.01 9.18
C PHE A 136 -5.02 -11.62 10.63
N ILE A 137 -4.41 -10.54 11.14
CA ILE A 137 -4.64 -10.07 12.53
C ILE A 137 -5.79 -9.05 12.56
N GLN A 138 -6.06 -8.38 11.45
CA GLN A 138 -7.14 -7.40 11.33
C GLN A 138 -8.52 -8.05 11.20
#